data_e4aa35ffd727020495b861dd849fb7ec
#
_entry.id   e4aa35ffd727020495b861dd849fb7ec
#
_cell.length_a   1.000
_cell.length_b   1.000
_cell.length_c   1.000
_cell.angle_alpha   90.00
_cell.angle_beta   90.00
_cell.angle_gamma   90.00
#
_symmetry.space_group_name_H-M   'P 1'
#
loop_
_entity.id
_entity.type
_entity.pdbx_description
1 polymer ?
#
loop_
_entity_poly.entity_id
_entity_poly.type
_entity_poly.pdbx_seq_one_letter_code
_entity_poly.pdbx_strand_id
1 'polypeptide(L)'
;MSAPLAPRSPLMPLDEARQCLLAQVQCLPGTESVATFDADGRVLAQDLVSALQVPAFDNSSMDGYAVRSADLTPGAVLRVTQRIPAGHNGQPVQAGEVARIFTGAPLPPGADAVVMQEEAELQGEVDGTPQVRFTQLVQVGQWIRRSGEDVQRGATVLPAGTRLGPAELGLAASLGQAQLTVAVRPRVALFSTGDELVMPGDVAPQDMPPGAIYNSNRFFLKALLERMGCEVSDLGIVPDQREATVAA
;
A
#
# COMPACT_ATOMS: atom_id res chain seq x y z
N MET A 1 24.55 44.00 45.24
CA MET A 1 23.69 44.69 44.24
C MET A 1 23.47 43.68 43.13
N SER A 2 22.29 43.06 43.06
CA SER A 2 21.94 42.12 41.96
C SER A 2 21.65 42.94 40.69
N ALA A 3 22.28 42.57 39.59
CA ALA A 3 22.01 43.16 38.29
C ALA A 3 20.53 42.96 37.90
N PRO A 4 19.86 43.94 37.28
CA PRO A 4 18.48 43.79 36.86
C PRO A 4 18.41 42.70 35.78
N LEU A 5 17.52 41.73 36.01
CA LEU A 5 17.15 40.71 34.99
C LEU A 5 16.69 41.43 33.72
N ALA A 6 17.32 41.08 32.59
CA ALA A 6 16.87 41.55 31.29
C ALA A 6 15.38 41.22 31.09
N PRO A 7 14.60 42.12 30.45
CA PRO A 7 13.18 41.84 30.19
C PRO A 7 13.05 40.57 29.38
N ARG A 8 12.26 39.61 29.89
CA ARG A 8 11.97 38.38 29.16
C ARG A 8 11.22 38.74 27.88
N SER A 9 11.65 38.21 26.75
CA SER A 9 10.92 38.30 25.51
C SER A 9 9.48 37.74 25.71
N PRO A 10 8.46 38.35 25.10
CA PRO A 10 7.10 37.82 25.19
C PRO A 10 7.10 36.36 24.73
N LEU A 11 6.25 35.53 25.37
CA LEU A 11 6.09 34.13 24.97
C LEU A 11 5.51 34.07 23.54
N MET A 12 6.14 33.26 22.71
CA MET A 12 5.66 33.00 21.35
C MET A 12 4.39 32.12 21.40
N PRO A 13 3.32 32.43 20.64
CA PRO A 13 2.16 31.57 20.51
C PRO A 13 2.56 30.19 19.95
N LEU A 14 1.84 29.12 20.37
CA LEU A 14 2.15 27.74 19.97
C LEU A 14 2.15 27.56 18.44
N ASP A 15 1.16 28.12 17.75
CA ASP A 15 1.06 27.99 16.29
C ASP A 15 2.21 28.70 15.56
N GLU A 16 2.66 29.83 16.06
CA GLU A 16 3.83 30.54 15.53
C GLU A 16 5.10 29.73 15.75
N ALA A 17 5.30 29.18 16.96
CA ALA A 17 6.43 28.30 17.26
C ALA A 17 6.46 27.06 16.36
N ARG A 18 5.28 26.44 16.14
CA ARG A 18 5.14 25.31 15.22
C ARG A 18 5.51 25.66 13.79
N GLN A 19 5.03 26.81 13.29
CA GLN A 19 5.36 27.28 11.95
C GLN A 19 6.86 27.55 11.80
N CYS A 20 7.48 28.20 12.79
CA CYS A 20 8.92 28.45 12.81
C CYS A 20 9.73 27.13 12.77
N LEU A 21 9.32 26.11 13.53
CA LEU A 21 9.95 24.81 13.52
C LEU A 21 9.81 24.11 12.15
N LEU A 22 8.60 24.09 11.60
CA LEU A 22 8.36 23.47 10.29
C LEU A 22 9.11 24.15 9.16
N ALA A 23 9.28 25.46 9.22
CA ALA A 23 10.05 26.24 8.23
C ALA A 23 11.56 25.91 8.24
N GLN A 24 12.07 25.33 9.33
CA GLN A 24 13.47 24.90 9.45
C GLN A 24 13.70 23.44 9.03
N VAL A 25 12.61 22.68 8.79
CA VAL A 25 12.73 21.27 8.42
C VAL A 25 13.35 21.14 7.04
N GLN A 26 14.38 20.32 6.95
CA GLN A 26 14.99 19.93 5.69
C GLN A 26 14.88 18.41 5.52
N CYS A 27 14.63 17.97 4.30
CA CYS A 27 14.68 16.54 4.00
C CYS A 27 16.12 16.03 4.20
N LEU A 28 16.25 14.91 4.91
CA LEU A 28 17.55 14.25 5.04
C LEU A 28 18.01 13.78 3.66
N PRO A 29 19.28 14.02 3.31
CA PRO A 29 19.84 13.51 2.07
C PRO A 29 20.04 11.99 2.19
N GLY A 30 19.82 11.29 1.09
CA GLY A 30 20.09 9.86 0.98
C GLY A 30 18.83 9.03 0.75
N THR A 31 19.05 8.03 -0.07
CA THR A 31 18.04 7.02 -0.42
C THR A 31 18.67 5.64 -0.31
N GLU A 32 17.83 4.64 -0.12
CA GLU A 32 18.23 3.23 -0.15
C GLU A 32 17.18 2.40 -0.87
N SER A 33 17.59 1.24 -1.38
CA SER A 33 16.69 0.28 -1.98
C SER A 33 16.32 -0.78 -0.94
N VAL A 34 15.02 -1.01 -0.75
CA VAL A 34 14.51 -2.02 0.17
C VAL A 34 13.56 -2.95 -0.57
N ALA A 35 13.48 -4.21 -0.14
CA ALA A 35 12.48 -5.12 -0.67
C ALA A 35 11.08 -4.56 -0.39
N THR A 36 10.18 -4.63 -1.37
CA THR A 36 8.79 -4.18 -1.22
C THR A 36 8.12 -4.85 -0.02
N PHE A 37 8.45 -6.11 0.22
CA PHE A 37 7.93 -6.88 1.35
C PHE A 37 8.30 -6.31 2.73
N ASP A 38 9.45 -5.62 2.84
CA ASP A 38 10.01 -5.07 4.08
C ASP A 38 9.86 -3.54 4.17
N ALA A 39 9.13 -2.94 3.23
CA ALA A 39 9.08 -1.48 3.10
C ALA A 39 7.96 -0.80 3.92
N ASP A 40 7.26 -1.54 4.80
CA ASP A 40 6.23 -0.94 5.66
C ASP A 40 6.77 0.20 6.52
N GLY A 41 6.01 1.31 6.55
CA GLY A 41 6.38 2.52 7.29
C GLY A 41 7.52 3.35 6.68
N ARG A 42 8.15 2.90 5.56
CA ARG A 42 9.16 3.67 4.84
C ARG A 42 8.51 4.79 4.01
N VAL A 43 9.33 5.74 3.58
CA VAL A 43 8.88 6.86 2.75
C VAL A 43 9.50 6.75 1.36
N LEU A 44 8.68 6.77 0.31
CA LEU A 44 9.15 6.75 -1.07
C LEU A 44 10.05 7.97 -1.37
N ALA A 45 11.21 7.72 -1.97
CA ALA A 45 12.14 8.76 -2.35
C ALA A 45 11.93 9.26 -3.80
N GLN A 46 11.19 8.53 -4.59
CA GLN A 46 10.86 8.84 -5.98
C GLN A 46 9.45 8.39 -6.33
N ASP A 47 8.86 8.96 -7.37
CA ASP A 47 7.56 8.54 -7.87
C ASP A 47 7.59 7.08 -8.31
N LEU A 48 6.57 6.32 -7.95
CA LEU A 48 6.32 5.00 -8.51
C LEU A 48 5.44 5.15 -9.74
N VAL A 49 6.06 4.96 -10.90
CA VAL A 49 5.38 5.03 -12.20
C VAL A 49 5.12 3.62 -12.70
N SER A 50 3.88 3.34 -13.12
CA SER A 50 3.51 2.02 -13.62
C SER A 50 4.12 1.74 -14.99
N ALA A 51 4.86 0.63 -15.10
CA ALA A 51 5.37 0.13 -16.37
C ALA A 51 4.34 -0.69 -17.16
N LEU A 52 3.20 -1.03 -16.55
CA LEU A 52 2.16 -1.89 -17.12
C LEU A 52 0.76 -1.31 -16.87
N GLN A 53 -0.23 -1.87 -17.53
CA GLN A 53 -1.64 -1.60 -17.30
C GLN A 53 -2.20 -2.61 -16.30
N VAL A 54 -3.16 -2.21 -15.46
CA VAL A 54 -3.90 -3.10 -14.56
C VAL A 54 -5.41 -2.91 -14.80
N PRO A 55 -6.13 -3.96 -15.17
CA PRO A 55 -5.64 -5.26 -15.65
C PRO A 55 -4.83 -5.13 -16.96
N ALA A 56 -3.95 -6.11 -17.23
CA ALA A 56 -3.08 -6.09 -18.43
C ALA A 56 -3.87 -6.26 -19.73
N PHE A 57 -5.00 -6.95 -19.68
CA PHE A 57 -5.88 -7.28 -20.83
C PHE A 57 -7.33 -7.11 -20.40
N ASP A 58 -8.21 -6.91 -21.39
CA ASP A 58 -9.66 -7.04 -21.17
C ASP A 58 -9.94 -8.43 -20.61
N ASN A 59 -10.65 -8.52 -19.50
CA ASN A 59 -10.92 -9.78 -18.82
C ASN A 59 -12.39 -9.87 -18.34
N SER A 60 -12.82 -11.09 -18.04
CA SER A 60 -14.14 -11.32 -17.46
C SER A 60 -14.19 -10.87 -16.01
N SER A 61 -15.22 -10.11 -15.66
CA SER A 61 -15.55 -9.79 -14.26
C SER A 61 -16.41 -10.85 -13.58
N MET A 62 -16.92 -11.85 -14.35
CA MET A 62 -17.83 -12.88 -13.87
C MET A 62 -17.43 -14.27 -14.35
N ASP A 63 -17.87 -15.29 -13.63
CA ASP A 63 -17.89 -16.66 -14.12
C ASP A 63 -19.06 -16.81 -15.08
N GLY A 64 -18.78 -17.21 -16.31
CA GLY A 64 -19.83 -17.22 -17.33
C GLY A 64 -19.36 -17.70 -18.68
N TYR A 65 -19.87 -17.06 -19.72
CA TYR A 65 -19.60 -17.37 -21.10
C TYR A 65 -19.20 -16.12 -21.87
N ALA A 66 -18.04 -16.13 -22.47
CA ALA A 66 -17.62 -15.09 -23.42
C ALA A 66 -18.35 -15.33 -24.74
N VAL A 67 -19.05 -14.30 -25.19
CA VAL A 67 -19.99 -14.38 -26.33
C VAL A 67 -19.72 -13.26 -27.33
N ARG A 68 -20.19 -13.48 -28.54
CA ARG A 68 -20.43 -12.45 -29.53
C ARG A 68 -21.88 -12.00 -29.36
N SER A 69 -22.09 -10.78 -28.91
CA SER A 69 -23.44 -10.27 -28.63
C SER A 69 -24.37 -10.35 -29.83
N ALA A 70 -23.82 -10.23 -31.05
CA ALA A 70 -24.58 -10.35 -32.32
C ALA A 70 -25.17 -11.76 -32.53
N ASP A 71 -24.63 -12.79 -31.90
CA ASP A 71 -25.12 -14.16 -32.02
C ASP A 71 -26.27 -14.49 -31.01
N LEU A 72 -26.47 -13.59 -30.03
CA LEU A 72 -27.52 -13.77 -29.01
C LEU A 72 -28.84 -13.26 -29.52
N THR A 73 -29.64 -14.18 -30.04
CA THR A 73 -31.05 -13.96 -30.40
C THR A 73 -31.96 -14.74 -29.48
N PRO A 74 -33.24 -14.33 -29.29
CA PRO A 74 -34.16 -15.08 -28.45
C PRO A 74 -34.26 -16.54 -28.86
N GLY A 75 -33.91 -17.47 -27.96
CA GLY A 75 -33.95 -18.92 -28.20
C GLY A 75 -32.71 -19.50 -28.90
N ALA A 76 -31.71 -18.69 -29.26
CA ALA A 76 -30.48 -19.22 -29.85
C ALA A 76 -29.77 -20.20 -28.92
N VAL A 77 -29.33 -21.32 -29.48
CA VAL A 77 -28.53 -22.35 -28.82
C VAL A 77 -27.13 -22.30 -29.43
N LEU A 78 -26.13 -22.05 -28.59
CA LEU A 78 -24.75 -21.84 -29.02
C LEU A 78 -23.83 -22.97 -28.50
N ARG A 79 -22.74 -23.24 -29.21
CA ARG A 79 -21.79 -24.32 -28.90
C ARG A 79 -20.72 -23.82 -27.95
N VAL A 80 -20.45 -24.54 -26.87
CA VAL A 80 -19.37 -24.26 -25.95
C VAL A 80 -18.08 -24.95 -26.44
N THR A 81 -17.27 -24.24 -27.20
CA THR A 81 -16.10 -24.84 -27.88
C THR A 81 -14.84 -24.83 -27.10
N GLN A 82 -14.76 -24.05 -26.03
CA GLN A 82 -13.55 -23.95 -25.18
C GLN A 82 -13.88 -23.52 -23.75
N ARG A 83 -12.92 -23.77 -22.85
CA ARG A 83 -12.95 -23.35 -21.44
C ARG A 83 -11.68 -22.58 -21.12
N ILE A 84 -11.84 -21.32 -20.63
CA ILE A 84 -10.73 -20.37 -20.41
C ILE A 84 -10.66 -20.02 -18.92
N PRO A 85 -9.87 -20.73 -18.11
CA PRO A 85 -9.61 -20.34 -16.72
C PRO A 85 -8.69 -19.14 -16.63
N ALA A 86 -8.66 -18.47 -15.48
CA ALA A 86 -7.72 -17.39 -15.20
C ALA A 86 -6.26 -17.83 -15.49
N GLY A 87 -5.47 -16.93 -16.07
CA GLY A 87 -4.09 -17.20 -16.45
C GLY A 87 -3.91 -17.97 -17.78
N HIS A 88 -5.00 -18.27 -18.51
CA HIS A 88 -4.93 -18.92 -19.81
C HIS A 88 -5.60 -18.06 -20.89
N ASN A 89 -5.07 -18.10 -22.09
CA ASN A 89 -5.63 -17.43 -23.26
C ASN A 89 -6.56 -18.37 -24.04
N GLY A 90 -7.70 -17.83 -24.49
CA GLY A 90 -8.61 -18.55 -25.38
C GLY A 90 -8.26 -18.39 -26.85
N GLN A 91 -8.81 -19.27 -27.69
CA GLN A 91 -8.81 -19.15 -29.14
C GLN A 91 -9.93 -18.19 -29.59
N PRO A 92 -9.89 -17.63 -30.80
CA PRO A 92 -10.95 -16.80 -31.33
C PRO A 92 -12.32 -17.50 -31.30
N VAL A 93 -13.33 -16.80 -30.80
CA VAL A 93 -14.74 -17.27 -30.79
C VAL A 93 -15.37 -16.98 -32.14
N GLN A 94 -15.87 -18.04 -32.84
CA GLN A 94 -16.51 -17.93 -34.14
C GLN A 94 -18.03 -17.69 -33.99
N ALA A 95 -18.71 -17.39 -35.11
CA ALA A 95 -20.13 -17.25 -35.12
C ALA A 95 -20.82 -18.56 -34.70
N GLY A 96 -21.82 -18.48 -33.80
CA GLY A 96 -22.51 -19.64 -33.21
C GLY A 96 -21.75 -20.37 -32.11
N GLU A 97 -20.58 -19.83 -31.68
CA GLU A 97 -19.76 -20.38 -30.60
C GLU A 97 -19.72 -19.48 -29.40
N VAL A 98 -19.41 -20.06 -28.25
CA VAL A 98 -19.13 -19.37 -27.00
C VAL A 98 -17.99 -20.06 -26.27
N ALA A 99 -17.28 -19.30 -25.42
CA ALA A 99 -16.25 -19.83 -24.54
C ALA A 99 -16.71 -19.81 -23.09
N ARG A 100 -16.67 -20.95 -22.39
CA ARG A 100 -16.80 -20.95 -20.92
C ARG A 100 -15.61 -20.18 -20.34
N ILE A 101 -15.88 -19.09 -19.62
CA ILE A 101 -14.86 -18.17 -19.08
C ILE A 101 -15.02 -18.01 -17.58
N PHE A 102 -13.95 -17.72 -16.88
CA PHE A 102 -13.92 -17.50 -15.44
C PHE A 102 -13.42 -16.10 -15.10
N THR A 103 -13.82 -15.60 -13.95
CA THR A 103 -13.41 -14.29 -13.43
C THR A 103 -11.89 -14.13 -13.52
N GLY A 104 -11.44 -12.99 -14.07
CA GLY A 104 -10.04 -12.68 -14.30
C GLY A 104 -9.38 -13.33 -15.52
N ALA A 105 -10.09 -14.22 -16.24
CA ALA A 105 -9.59 -14.79 -17.49
C ALA A 105 -9.64 -13.76 -18.62
N PRO A 106 -8.59 -13.68 -19.48
CA PRO A 106 -8.57 -12.81 -20.64
C PRO A 106 -9.74 -13.10 -21.59
N LEU A 107 -10.36 -12.02 -22.09
CA LEU A 107 -11.43 -12.15 -23.07
C LEU A 107 -10.86 -12.70 -24.39
N PRO A 108 -11.41 -13.79 -24.95
CA PRO A 108 -10.90 -14.33 -26.21
C PRO A 108 -11.24 -13.41 -27.39
N PRO A 109 -10.39 -13.36 -28.43
CA PRO A 109 -10.69 -12.59 -29.64
C PRO A 109 -12.04 -12.98 -30.24
N GLY A 110 -12.79 -11.98 -30.72
CA GLY A 110 -14.11 -12.17 -31.30
C GLY A 110 -15.28 -12.09 -30.32
N ALA A 111 -15.06 -12.32 -29.03
CA ALA A 111 -16.06 -12.04 -28.00
C ALA A 111 -16.09 -10.55 -27.66
N ASP A 112 -17.28 -10.01 -27.38
CA ASP A 112 -17.52 -8.62 -27.08
C ASP A 112 -18.36 -8.40 -25.82
N ALA A 113 -18.81 -9.49 -25.17
CA ALA A 113 -19.51 -9.47 -23.90
C ALA A 113 -19.33 -10.79 -23.14
N VAL A 114 -19.69 -10.77 -21.85
CA VAL A 114 -19.79 -11.96 -21.02
C VAL A 114 -21.22 -12.08 -20.51
N VAL A 115 -21.76 -13.32 -20.55
CA VAL A 115 -23.04 -13.68 -19.88
C VAL A 115 -22.70 -14.46 -18.64
N MET A 116 -23.33 -14.11 -17.50
CA MET A 116 -23.14 -14.86 -16.25
C MET A 116 -23.65 -16.30 -16.39
N GLN A 117 -23.00 -17.23 -15.70
CA GLN A 117 -23.39 -18.65 -15.76
C GLN A 117 -24.82 -18.89 -15.25
N GLU A 118 -25.32 -18.04 -14.36
CA GLU A 118 -26.67 -18.10 -13.79
C GLU A 118 -27.74 -17.73 -14.81
N GLU A 119 -27.36 -17.05 -15.89
CA GLU A 119 -28.24 -16.66 -17.01
C GLU A 119 -28.15 -17.62 -18.18
N ALA A 120 -27.47 -18.76 -18.00
CA ALA A 120 -27.21 -19.76 -19.02
C ALA A 120 -27.88 -21.09 -18.67
N GLU A 121 -28.58 -21.68 -19.65
CA GLU A 121 -29.22 -23.00 -19.54
C GLU A 121 -28.49 -24.01 -20.45
N LEU A 122 -27.93 -25.06 -19.86
CA LEU A 122 -27.31 -26.15 -20.61
C LEU A 122 -28.38 -26.93 -21.37
N GLN A 123 -28.15 -27.12 -22.66
CA GLN A 123 -29.10 -27.81 -23.59
C GLN A 123 -28.66 -29.23 -23.97
N GLY A 124 -27.68 -29.80 -23.25
CA GLY A 124 -27.07 -31.09 -23.56
C GLY A 124 -25.81 -30.93 -24.44
N GLU A 125 -25.52 -32.00 -25.21
CA GLU A 125 -24.36 -32.09 -26.09
C GLU A 125 -24.74 -32.53 -27.50
N VAL A 126 -24.07 -31.97 -28.48
CA VAL A 126 -24.16 -32.43 -29.88
C VAL A 126 -22.75 -32.73 -30.37
N ASP A 127 -22.49 -33.94 -30.82
CA ASP A 127 -21.20 -34.47 -31.25
C ASP A 127 -20.10 -34.26 -30.18
N GLY A 128 -20.45 -34.47 -28.88
CA GLY A 128 -19.54 -34.28 -27.74
C GLY A 128 -19.24 -32.84 -27.38
N THR A 129 -19.96 -31.86 -28.01
CA THR A 129 -19.78 -30.42 -27.71
C THR A 129 -20.99 -29.93 -26.91
N PRO A 130 -20.79 -29.43 -25.69
CA PRO A 130 -21.86 -28.85 -24.87
C PRO A 130 -22.55 -27.68 -25.58
N GLN A 131 -23.84 -27.57 -25.37
CA GLN A 131 -24.65 -26.47 -25.90
C GLN A 131 -25.29 -25.67 -24.77
N VAL A 132 -25.42 -24.36 -24.98
CA VAL A 132 -26.01 -23.45 -24.02
C VAL A 132 -26.98 -22.49 -24.69
N ARG A 133 -28.10 -22.23 -23.99
CA ARG A 133 -29.04 -21.17 -24.32
C ARG A 133 -28.98 -20.09 -23.26
N PHE A 134 -29.06 -18.84 -23.65
CA PHE A 134 -29.08 -17.71 -22.73
C PHE A 134 -30.50 -17.18 -22.56
N THR A 135 -30.83 -16.84 -21.32
CA THR A 135 -32.17 -16.35 -20.95
C THR A 135 -32.33 -14.86 -21.21
N GLN A 136 -31.20 -14.15 -21.35
CA GLN A 136 -31.14 -12.70 -21.54
C GLN A 136 -30.21 -12.33 -22.68
N LEU A 137 -30.48 -11.17 -23.30
CA LEU A 137 -29.57 -10.52 -24.23
C LEU A 137 -28.60 -9.65 -23.46
N VAL A 138 -27.35 -9.57 -23.94
CA VAL A 138 -26.32 -8.74 -23.32
C VAL A 138 -25.94 -7.56 -24.23
N GLN A 139 -25.44 -6.52 -23.63
CA GLN A 139 -24.85 -5.38 -24.34
C GLN A 139 -23.36 -5.59 -24.57
N VAL A 140 -22.86 -5.02 -25.66
CA VAL A 140 -21.40 -4.98 -25.94
C VAL A 140 -20.68 -4.37 -24.73
N GLY A 141 -19.63 -5.03 -24.26
CA GLY A 141 -18.85 -4.63 -23.10
C GLY A 141 -19.40 -5.08 -21.75
N GLN A 142 -20.57 -5.71 -21.71
CA GLN A 142 -21.15 -6.17 -20.44
C GLN A 142 -20.25 -7.21 -19.77
N TRP A 143 -20.03 -7.05 -18.47
CA TRP A 143 -19.19 -7.89 -17.62
C TRP A 143 -17.73 -8.05 -18.09
N ILE A 144 -17.21 -7.06 -18.83
CA ILE A 144 -15.81 -6.98 -19.23
C ILE A 144 -15.13 -5.88 -18.41
N ARG A 145 -14.05 -6.22 -17.72
CA ARG A 145 -13.11 -5.26 -17.18
C ARG A 145 -12.11 -4.87 -18.26
N ARG A 146 -11.97 -3.57 -18.48
CA ARG A 146 -11.09 -3.06 -19.54
C ARG A 146 -9.63 -3.03 -19.11
N SER A 147 -8.74 -3.32 -20.04
CA SER A 147 -7.30 -3.13 -19.86
C SER A 147 -7.00 -1.69 -19.42
N GLY A 148 -6.23 -1.56 -18.33
CA GLY A 148 -5.86 -0.24 -17.78
C GLY A 148 -6.97 0.46 -17.00
N GLU A 149 -8.06 -0.22 -16.65
CA GLU A 149 -9.18 0.36 -15.90
C GLU A 149 -8.76 0.86 -14.52
N ASP A 150 -7.91 0.13 -13.82
CA ASP A 150 -7.41 0.50 -12.48
C ASP A 150 -6.15 1.37 -12.58
N VAL A 151 -5.18 0.96 -13.43
CA VAL A 151 -3.90 1.65 -13.60
C VAL A 151 -3.49 1.65 -15.07
N GLN A 152 -3.20 2.81 -15.59
CA GLN A 152 -2.68 2.97 -16.95
C GLN A 152 -1.14 2.94 -16.94
N ARG A 153 -0.55 2.41 -18.00
CA ARG A 153 0.90 2.48 -18.21
C ARG A 153 1.37 3.94 -18.25
N GLY A 154 2.42 4.24 -17.49
CA GLY A 154 2.99 5.59 -17.39
C GLY A 154 2.32 6.48 -16.35
N ALA A 155 1.27 6.00 -15.67
CA ALA A 155 0.66 6.73 -14.57
C ALA A 155 1.57 6.70 -13.32
N THR A 156 1.71 7.85 -12.65
CA THR A 156 2.28 7.90 -11.31
C THR A 156 1.22 7.36 -10.33
N VAL A 157 1.51 6.21 -9.72
CA VAL A 157 0.57 5.54 -8.81
C VAL A 157 0.82 5.88 -7.36
N LEU A 158 2.07 6.14 -6.99
CA LEU A 158 2.47 6.64 -5.67
C LEU A 158 3.51 7.74 -5.87
N PRO A 159 3.24 8.98 -5.44
CA PRO A 159 4.22 10.06 -5.54
C PRO A 159 5.35 9.92 -4.52
N ALA A 160 6.49 10.52 -4.80
CA ALA A 160 7.58 10.69 -3.84
C ALA A 160 7.05 11.36 -2.57
N GLY A 161 7.58 10.97 -1.41
CA GLY A 161 7.13 11.43 -0.10
C GLY A 161 5.94 10.62 0.46
N THR A 162 5.38 9.68 -0.29
CA THR A 162 4.35 8.77 0.22
C THR A 162 4.92 7.87 1.30
N ARG A 163 4.29 7.85 2.49
CA ARG A 163 4.58 6.85 3.52
C ARG A 163 3.88 5.55 3.16
N LEU A 164 4.68 4.49 3.02
CA LEU A 164 4.21 3.17 2.61
C LEU A 164 3.48 2.48 3.77
N GLY A 165 2.27 2.06 3.51
CA GLY A 165 1.47 1.19 4.37
C GLY A 165 0.97 -0.02 3.59
N PRO A 166 0.10 -0.84 4.17
CA PRO A 166 -0.38 -2.08 3.53
C PRO A 166 -0.99 -1.87 2.15
N ALA A 167 -1.74 -0.79 1.93
CA ALA A 167 -2.36 -0.48 0.64
C ALA A 167 -1.31 -0.12 -0.43
N GLU A 168 -0.35 0.73 -0.09
CA GLU A 168 0.73 1.17 -0.98
C GLU A 168 1.64 0.00 -1.34
N LEU A 169 1.95 -0.88 -0.38
CA LEU A 169 2.74 -2.10 -0.62
C LEU A 169 2.00 -3.07 -1.54
N GLY A 170 0.70 -3.28 -1.30
CA GLY A 170 -0.15 -4.10 -2.17
C GLY A 170 -0.19 -3.56 -3.60
N LEU A 171 -0.34 -2.23 -3.75
CA LEU A 171 -0.33 -1.57 -5.05
C LEU A 171 1.03 -1.71 -5.74
N ALA A 172 2.14 -1.43 -5.05
CA ALA A 172 3.48 -1.61 -5.61
C ALA A 172 3.74 -3.06 -6.05
N ALA A 173 3.33 -4.03 -5.24
CA ALA A 173 3.45 -5.45 -5.55
C ALA A 173 2.61 -5.85 -6.78
N SER A 174 1.39 -5.31 -6.93
CA SER A 174 0.54 -5.56 -8.11
C SER A 174 1.13 -5.04 -9.42
N LEU A 175 2.04 -4.06 -9.33
CA LEU A 175 2.81 -3.52 -10.45
C LEU A 175 4.13 -4.26 -10.69
N GLY A 176 4.39 -5.36 -9.96
CA GLY A 176 5.60 -6.17 -10.11
C GLY A 176 6.86 -5.54 -9.48
N GLN A 177 6.70 -4.56 -8.59
CA GLN A 177 7.84 -3.92 -7.94
C GLN A 177 8.38 -4.80 -6.81
N ALA A 178 9.52 -5.45 -7.04
CA ALA A 178 10.17 -6.26 -6.02
C ALA A 178 10.95 -5.41 -4.99
N GLN A 179 11.39 -4.22 -5.40
CA GLN A 179 12.14 -3.28 -4.58
C GLN A 179 11.62 -1.86 -4.77
N LEU A 180 11.75 -1.06 -3.74
CA LEU A 180 11.37 0.35 -3.72
C LEU A 180 12.55 1.21 -3.27
N THR A 181 12.72 2.36 -3.94
CA THR A 181 13.68 3.39 -3.51
C THR A 181 13.00 4.26 -2.46
N VAL A 182 13.54 4.24 -1.26
CA VAL A 182 12.98 4.93 -0.09
C VAL A 182 14.00 5.88 0.53
N ALA A 183 13.52 6.88 1.26
CA ALA A 183 14.37 7.74 2.06
C ALA A 183 15.04 6.93 3.18
N VAL A 184 16.29 7.29 3.50
CA VAL A 184 16.98 6.72 4.69
C VAL A 184 16.23 7.10 5.96
N ARG A 185 16.31 6.24 6.98
CA ARG A 185 15.71 6.52 8.28
C ARG A 185 16.50 7.60 9.02
N PRO A 186 15.82 8.56 9.68
CA PRO A 186 16.50 9.48 10.59
C PRO A 186 17.17 8.70 11.73
N ARG A 187 18.44 9.01 12.00
CA ARG A 187 19.15 8.47 13.16
C ARG A 187 19.03 9.44 14.31
N VAL A 188 18.53 8.99 15.44
CA VAL A 188 18.25 9.80 16.63
C VAL A 188 18.98 9.21 17.82
N ALA A 189 19.84 10.02 18.48
CA ALA A 189 20.38 9.68 19.78
C ALA A 189 19.40 10.15 20.87
N LEU A 190 19.03 9.27 21.77
CA LEU A 190 18.13 9.54 22.89
C LEU A 190 18.88 9.35 24.21
N PHE A 191 18.89 10.36 25.04
CA PHE A 191 19.38 10.27 26.41
C PHE A 191 18.53 11.11 27.35
N SER A 192 18.60 10.84 28.64
CA SER A 192 17.99 11.63 29.71
C SER A 192 19.06 12.17 30.61
N THR A 193 18.88 13.36 31.18
CA THR A 193 19.72 13.93 32.22
C THR A 193 18.90 14.23 33.44
N GLY A 194 19.50 14.09 34.62
CA GLY A 194 18.86 14.37 35.90
C GLY A 194 19.31 13.37 36.97
N ASP A 195 19.88 13.88 38.07
CA ASP A 195 20.36 13.08 39.19
C ASP A 195 19.17 12.43 39.98
N GLU A 196 17.95 12.92 39.76
CA GLU A 196 16.72 12.36 40.31
C GLU A 196 16.24 11.14 39.56
N LEU A 197 16.77 10.85 38.35
CA LEU A 197 16.22 9.81 37.47
C LEU A 197 16.73 8.42 37.84
N VAL A 198 15.78 7.49 38.02
CA VAL A 198 16.02 6.07 38.30
C VAL A 198 15.37 5.23 37.20
N MET A 199 16.05 4.19 36.74
CA MET A 199 15.43 3.27 35.79
C MET A 199 14.41 2.37 36.46
N PRO A 200 13.25 2.13 35.84
CA PRO A 200 12.31 1.11 36.31
C PRO A 200 13.00 -0.25 36.39
N GLY A 201 12.93 -0.87 37.58
CA GLY A 201 13.56 -2.15 37.87
C GLY A 201 14.87 -2.08 38.63
N ASP A 202 15.58 -0.92 38.63
CA ASP A 202 16.83 -0.77 39.35
C ASP A 202 16.59 -0.60 40.88
N VAL A 203 15.52 0.10 41.23
CA VAL A 203 15.11 0.32 42.62
C VAL A 203 13.63 0.00 42.76
N ALA A 204 13.26 -0.75 43.79
CA ALA A 204 11.86 -1.08 44.04
C ALA A 204 11.08 0.16 44.55
N PRO A 205 9.77 0.27 44.29
CA PRO A 205 9.00 1.47 44.63
C PRO A 205 9.07 1.88 46.10
N GLN A 206 9.13 0.90 47.03
CA GLN A 206 9.24 1.14 48.45
C GLN A 206 10.62 1.62 48.91
N ASP A 207 11.66 1.43 48.08
CA ASP A 207 13.05 1.75 48.38
C ASP A 207 13.53 3.00 47.65
N MET A 208 12.61 3.69 46.96
CA MET A 208 12.93 4.89 46.18
C MET A 208 13.52 6.00 47.08
N PRO A 209 14.71 6.57 46.72
CA PRO A 209 15.25 7.69 47.47
C PRO A 209 14.31 8.90 47.46
N PRO A 210 14.30 9.71 48.54
CA PRO A 210 13.53 10.94 48.55
C PRO A 210 13.92 11.88 47.38
N GLY A 211 12.92 12.32 46.62
CA GLY A 211 13.13 13.19 45.44
C GLY A 211 13.47 12.47 44.16
N ALA A 212 13.70 11.14 44.16
CA ALA A 212 13.92 10.37 42.95
C ALA A 212 12.60 10.04 42.23
N ILE A 213 12.64 9.95 40.92
CA ILE A 213 11.54 9.58 40.06
C ILE A 213 11.96 8.53 39.03
N TYR A 214 11.04 7.69 38.60
CA TYR A 214 11.32 6.78 37.49
C TYR A 214 11.37 7.52 36.16
N ASN A 215 12.35 7.18 35.33
CA ASN A 215 12.56 7.74 34.01
C ASN A 215 11.53 7.20 33.00
N SER A 216 10.31 7.71 33.05
CA SER A 216 9.22 7.31 32.14
C SER A 216 9.37 7.91 30.73
N ASN A 217 9.95 9.12 30.62
CA ASN A 217 10.07 9.83 29.36
C ASN A 217 10.93 9.09 28.35
N ARG A 218 11.98 8.40 28.80
CA ARG A 218 12.83 7.58 27.94
C ARG A 218 12.05 6.50 27.18
N PHE A 219 11.14 5.81 27.89
CA PHE A 219 10.30 4.78 27.28
C PHE A 219 9.30 5.37 26.28
N PHE A 220 8.65 6.47 26.67
CA PHE A 220 7.70 7.17 25.82
C PHE A 220 8.38 7.69 24.55
N LEU A 221 9.48 8.41 24.67
CA LEU A 221 10.19 9.01 23.52
C LEU A 221 10.78 7.95 22.60
N LYS A 222 11.39 6.88 23.15
CA LYS A 222 11.91 5.78 22.36
C LYS A 222 10.81 5.14 21.50
N ALA A 223 9.70 4.76 22.12
CA ALA A 223 8.58 4.16 21.41
C ALA A 223 7.96 5.10 20.35
N LEU A 224 7.86 6.40 20.64
CA LEU A 224 7.36 7.39 19.70
C LEU A 224 8.29 7.52 18.48
N LEU A 225 9.59 7.67 18.69
CA LEU A 225 10.60 7.81 17.63
C LEU A 225 10.65 6.57 16.73
N GLU A 226 10.63 5.37 17.32
CA GLU A 226 10.58 4.11 16.56
C GLU A 226 9.32 4.01 15.69
N ARG A 227 8.14 4.39 16.24
CA ARG A 227 6.89 4.45 15.47
C ARG A 227 6.91 5.50 14.36
N MET A 228 7.68 6.57 14.54
CA MET A 228 7.89 7.57 13.48
C MET A 228 8.84 7.08 12.39
N GLY A 229 9.47 5.92 12.58
CA GLY A 229 10.38 5.32 11.61
C GLY A 229 11.84 5.69 11.81
N CYS A 230 12.21 6.29 12.96
CA CYS A 230 13.60 6.61 13.29
C CYS A 230 14.40 5.36 13.70
N GLU A 231 15.69 5.39 13.43
CA GLU A 231 16.68 4.51 14.03
C GLU A 231 17.19 5.15 15.33
N VAL A 232 16.87 4.54 16.48
CA VAL A 232 17.10 5.15 17.78
C VAL A 232 18.32 4.52 18.46
N SER A 233 19.35 5.34 18.73
CA SER A 233 20.48 5.00 19.60
C SER A 233 20.17 5.49 21.01
N ASP A 234 19.92 4.57 21.93
CA ASP A 234 19.57 4.87 23.31
C ASP A 234 20.82 4.91 24.20
N LEU A 235 21.20 6.11 24.64
CA LEU A 235 22.40 6.35 25.44
C LEU A 235 22.16 6.31 26.96
N GLY A 236 20.93 6.06 27.40
CA GLY A 236 20.62 5.89 28.80
C GLY A 236 20.41 7.18 29.58
N ILE A 237 20.79 7.15 30.86
CA ILE A 237 20.85 8.32 31.73
C ILE A 237 22.29 8.83 31.73
N VAL A 238 22.48 10.07 31.29
CA VAL A 238 23.76 10.77 31.31
C VAL A 238 23.80 11.62 32.56
N PRO A 239 24.88 11.58 33.37
CA PRO A 239 25.03 12.43 34.54
C PRO A 239 24.85 13.92 34.20
N ASP A 240 24.21 14.68 35.10
CA ASP A 240 23.99 16.12 34.88
C ASP A 240 25.29 16.92 35.08
N GLN A 241 26.27 16.59 34.26
CA GLN A 241 27.60 17.20 34.20
C GLN A 241 27.90 17.58 32.75
N ARG A 242 28.47 18.79 32.59
CA ARG A 242 28.76 19.32 31.25
C ARG A 242 29.60 18.37 30.40
N GLU A 243 30.67 17.83 31.01
CA GLU A 243 31.61 16.93 30.32
C GLU A 243 30.94 15.64 29.87
N ALA A 244 30.06 15.06 30.68
CA ALA A 244 29.31 13.86 30.36
C ALA A 244 28.29 14.13 29.26
N THR A 245 27.59 15.27 29.30
CA THR A 245 26.63 15.67 28.26
C THR A 245 27.28 15.93 26.92
N VAL A 246 28.51 16.54 26.92
CA VAL A 246 29.25 16.77 25.67
C VAL A 246 29.84 15.49 25.09
N ALA A 247 30.13 14.50 25.93
CA ALA A 247 30.68 13.21 25.49
C ALA A 247 29.58 12.26 24.92
N ALA A 248 28.34 12.44 25.34
CA ALA A 248 27.17 11.68 24.85
C ALA A 248 26.74 12.14 23.47
#